data_358d387af5e9d0bea998fa484cb78ae1
#
_entry.id   358d387af5e9d0bea998fa484cb78ae1
#
_cell.length_a   1.000
_cell.length_b   1.000
_cell.length_c   1.000
_cell.angle_alpha   90.00
_cell.angle_beta   90.00
_cell.angle_gamma   90.00
#
_symmetry.space_group_name_H-M   'P 1'
#
loop_
_entity.id
_entity.type
_entity.pdbx_description
1 polymer ?
#
loop_
_entity_poly.entity_id
_entity_poly.type
_entity_poly.pdbx_seq_one_letter_code
_entity_poly.pdbx_strand_id
1 'polypeptide(L)'
;MIQVEKVIVEEIPMLVVGKQDLKNIPLPGLIFLHGFMSAKEHNLHYAYLLAERGFRVFLPEAIMHGERGDDYSERVMSKSFWKIVLTSIKELPKIKHYITEYGYVIHDRVALGGTSMGAITTLGALTQYNWIKAAVSMMGTPAYKDFAQGQLNEFAKQGIDLGYSEAEKEAIFNDLAKYDLSIQPEKLNGRPLFVWHGESDPVVPISGIHSFVESGASLFKDEQITYMPDKYAGHAVTRKGLLEAINWIEEKVI
;
A
#
# COMPACT_ATOMS: atom_id res chain seq x y z
N MET A 1 -14.30 2.99 -23.52
CA MET A 1 -15.07 2.51 -22.34
C MET A 1 -14.10 1.90 -21.36
N ILE A 2 -14.23 2.18 -20.03
CA ILE A 2 -13.45 1.51 -19.00
C ILE A 2 -14.13 0.18 -18.66
N GLN A 3 -13.36 -0.89 -18.67
CA GLN A 3 -13.78 -2.24 -18.30
C GLN A 3 -13.24 -2.57 -16.90
N VAL A 4 -14.05 -3.22 -16.10
CA VAL A 4 -13.67 -3.85 -14.83
C VAL A 4 -13.86 -5.36 -15.00
N GLU A 5 -12.79 -6.11 -14.88
CA GLU A 5 -12.78 -7.57 -14.99
C GLU A 5 -12.36 -8.19 -13.67
N LYS A 6 -13.07 -9.20 -13.21
CA LYS A 6 -12.71 -9.97 -12.03
C LYS A 6 -11.89 -11.18 -12.46
N VAL A 7 -10.75 -11.36 -11.82
CA VAL A 7 -9.87 -12.51 -12.00
C VAL A 7 -9.51 -13.11 -10.64
N ILE A 8 -9.03 -14.35 -10.65
CA ILE A 8 -8.48 -15.00 -9.45
C ILE A 8 -7.04 -15.40 -9.79
N VAL A 9 -6.08 -14.85 -9.04
CA VAL A 9 -4.65 -15.15 -9.18
C VAL A 9 -4.28 -16.11 -8.07
N GLU A 10 -4.17 -17.40 -8.38
CA GLU A 10 -4.10 -18.46 -7.39
C GLU A 10 -5.35 -18.40 -6.48
N GLU A 11 -5.22 -17.93 -5.25
CA GLU A 11 -6.33 -17.77 -4.30
C GLU A 11 -6.66 -16.29 -4.03
N ILE A 12 -6.13 -15.36 -4.86
CA ILE A 12 -6.27 -13.93 -4.67
C ILE A 12 -7.32 -13.38 -5.66
N PRO A 13 -8.54 -13.06 -5.22
CA PRO A 13 -9.48 -12.31 -6.04
C PRO A 13 -8.91 -10.93 -6.35
N MET A 14 -8.99 -10.50 -7.60
CA MET A 14 -8.43 -9.25 -8.06
C MET A 14 -9.33 -8.62 -9.12
N LEU A 15 -9.50 -7.30 -9.10
CA LEU A 15 -10.09 -6.56 -10.21
C LEU A 15 -8.98 -6.07 -11.13
N VAL A 16 -9.19 -6.24 -12.43
CA VAL A 16 -8.36 -5.66 -13.50
C VAL A 16 -9.17 -4.56 -14.16
N VAL A 17 -8.65 -3.34 -14.11
CA VAL A 17 -9.35 -2.15 -14.63
C VAL A 17 -8.52 -1.51 -15.74
N GLY A 18 -9.12 -1.24 -16.89
CA GLY A 18 -8.42 -0.64 -18.03
C GLY A 18 -9.38 -0.26 -19.16
N LYS A 19 -8.88 0.39 -20.20
CA LYS A 19 -9.66 0.67 -21.41
C LYS A 19 -9.92 -0.62 -22.18
N GLN A 20 -11.16 -0.83 -22.59
CA GLN A 20 -11.59 -2.02 -23.34
C GLN A 20 -10.89 -2.16 -24.69
N ASP A 21 -10.70 -1.06 -25.38
CA ASP A 21 -10.02 -1.00 -26.69
C ASP A 21 -8.50 -1.26 -26.58
N LEU A 22 -7.92 -1.17 -25.39
CA LEU A 22 -6.52 -1.47 -25.08
C LEU A 22 -6.35 -2.82 -24.37
N LYS A 23 -7.37 -3.68 -24.33
CA LYS A 23 -7.37 -4.92 -23.54
C LYS A 23 -6.18 -5.84 -23.86
N ASN A 24 -5.80 -5.93 -25.12
CA ASN A 24 -4.78 -6.85 -25.62
C ASN A 24 -3.39 -6.19 -25.81
N ILE A 25 -3.20 -5.01 -25.28
CA ILE A 25 -1.93 -4.26 -25.39
C ILE A 25 -1.30 -4.15 -24.00
N PRO A 26 0.00 -4.46 -23.82
CA PRO A 26 0.69 -4.17 -22.57
C PRO A 26 0.67 -2.68 -22.25
N LEU A 27 0.29 -2.30 -21.03
CA LEU A 27 0.16 -0.91 -20.59
C LEU A 27 1.05 -0.66 -19.36
N PRO A 28 1.35 0.59 -19.02
CA PRO A 28 1.85 0.93 -17.70
C PRO A 28 0.88 0.39 -16.64
N GLY A 29 1.40 -0.24 -15.58
CA GLY A 29 0.60 -0.92 -14.58
C GLY A 29 0.68 -0.26 -13.20
N LEU A 30 -0.42 -0.32 -12.46
CA LEU A 30 -0.44 -0.03 -11.03
C LEU A 30 -1.13 -1.18 -10.29
N ILE A 31 -0.45 -1.75 -9.29
CA ILE A 31 -1.09 -2.58 -8.27
C ILE A 31 -1.47 -1.63 -7.13
N PHE A 32 -2.75 -1.59 -6.73
CA PHE A 32 -3.22 -0.67 -5.70
C PHE A 32 -3.98 -1.40 -4.59
N LEU A 33 -3.46 -1.30 -3.37
CA LEU A 33 -3.87 -2.07 -2.21
C LEU A 33 -4.87 -1.29 -1.35
N HIS A 34 -5.93 -1.99 -0.89
CA HIS A 34 -6.97 -1.36 -0.07
C HIS A 34 -6.59 -1.25 1.41
N GLY A 35 -7.34 -0.44 2.16
CA GLY A 35 -7.19 -0.24 3.59
C GLY A 35 -7.74 -1.39 4.44
N PHE A 36 -7.43 -1.36 5.74
CA PHE A 36 -7.97 -2.28 6.74
C PHE A 36 -9.50 -2.10 6.87
N MET A 37 -10.22 -3.18 7.05
CA MET A 37 -11.70 -3.22 7.11
C MET A 37 -12.37 -2.67 5.83
N SER A 38 -11.66 -2.69 4.70
CA SER A 38 -12.10 -2.23 3.39
C SER A 38 -12.15 -3.42 2.41
N ALA A 39 -12.31 -3.14 1.12
CA ALA A 39 -12.31 -4.13 0.05
C ALA A 39 -11.68 -3.52 -1.21
N LYS A 40 -11.29 -4.38 -2.17
CA LYS A 40 -10.69 -3.97 -3.45
C LYS A 40 -11.55 -2.98 -4.24
N GLU A 41 -12.88 -3.10 -4.15
CA GLU A 41 -13.84 -2.24 -4.85
C GLU A 41 -13.79 -0.80 -4.38
N HIS A 42 -13.41 -0.53 -3.13
CA HIS A 42 -13.37 0.82 -2.58
C HIS A 42 -12.28 1.71 -3.21
N ASN A 43 -11.37 1.12 -3.98
CA ASN A 43 -10.33 1.84 -4.71
C ASN A 43 -10.62 1.99 -6.22
N LEU A 44 -11.83 1.66 -6.69
CA LEU A 44 -12.21 1.78 -8.09
C LEU A 44 -12.08 3.21 -8.65
N HIS A 45 -12.21 4.23 -7.83
CA HIS A 45 -12.03 5.62 -8.26
C HIS A 45 -10.57 5.94 -8.66
N TYR A 46 -9.56 5.39 -7.97
CA TYR A 46 -8.17 5.46 -8.42
C TYR A 46 -7.98 4.72 -9.75
N ALA A 47 -8.52 3.50 -9.81
CA ALA A 47 -8.38 2.65 -10.98
C ALA A 47 -9.05 3.26 -12.22
N TYR A 48 -10.23 3.85 -12.07
CA TYR A 48 -10.95 4.52 -13.15
C TYR A 48 -10.14 5.69 -13.72
N LEU A 49 -9.67 6.61 -12.84
CA LEU A 49 -8.94 7.80 -13.25
C LEU A 49 -7.62 7.45 -13.97
N LEU A 50 -6.92 6.41 -13.52
CA LEU A 50 -5.69 5.96 -14.17
C LEU A 50 -5.97 5.19 -15.47
N ALA A 51 -7.04 4.39 -15.51
CA ALA A 51 -7.44 3.71 -16.73
C ALA A 51 -7.82 4.72 -17.85
N GLU A 52 -8.46 5.85 -17.51
CA GLU A 52 -8.70 6.95 -18.46
C GLU A 52 -7.38 7.52 -19.04
N ARG A 53 -6.27 7.40 -18.31
CA ARG A 53 -4.93 7.84 -18.73
C ARG A 53 -4.08 6.76 -19.39
N GLY A 54 -4.67 5.60 -19.68
CA GLY A 54 -4.00 4.51 -20.41
C GLY A 54 -3.23 3.54 -19.51
N PHE A 55 -3.49 3.52 -18.19
CA PHE A 55 -2.96 2.51 -17.29
C PHE A 55 -3.83 1.26 -17.26
N ARG A 56 -3.22 0.16 -16.83
CA ARG A 56 -3.94 -1.01 -16.32
C ARG A 56 -3.74 -1.11 -14.82
N VAL A 57 -4.87 -1.12 -14.10
CA VAL A 57 -4.85 -1.09 -12.65
C VAL A 57 -5.35 -2.42 -12.09
N PHE A 58 -4.64 -2.93 -11.11
CA PHE A 58 -4.87 -4.21 -10.45
C PHE A 58 -5.20 -3.95 -8.98
N LEU A 59 -6.39 -4.37 -8.57
CA LEU A 59 -6.90 -4.20 -7.21
C LEU A 59 -7.06 -5.58 -6.57
N PRO A 60 -6.02 -6.11 -5.91
CA PRO A 60 -6.12 -7.41 -5.22
C PRO A 60 -6.85 -7.29 -3.90
N GLU A 61 -7.51 -8.39 -3.49
CA GLU A 61 -8.12 -8.54 -2.17
C GLU A 61 -7.12 -9.07 -1.16
N ALA A 62 -6.97 -8.39 -0.03
CA ALA A 62 -6.14 -8.89 1.07
C ALA A 62 -6.82 -10.08 1.77
N ILE A 63 -6.03 -10.96 2.40
CA ILE A 63 -6.59 -12.02 3.24
C ILE A 63 -7.49 -11.45 4.32
N MET A 64 -8.47 -12.21 4.75
CA MET A 64 -9.46 -11.85 5.77
C MET A 64 -10.35 -10.65 5.40
N HIS A 65 -10.32 -10.18 4.14
CA HIS A 65 -11.16 -9.09 3.64
C HIS A 65 -11.98 -9.53 2.43
N GLY A 66 -13.12 -8.86 2.21
CA GLY A 66 -13.97 -9.05 1.07
C GLY A 66 -14.26 -10.54 0.79
N GLU A 67 -13.95 -11.01 -0.40
CA GLU A 67 -14.19 -12.41 -0.83
C GLU A 67 -13.24 -13.43 -0.17
N ARG A 68 -12.22 -12.98 0.57
CA ARG A 68 -11.29 -13.82 1.36
C ARG A 68 -11.55 -13.71 2.86
N GLY A 69 -12.62 -13.01 3.24
CA GLY A 69 -13.02 -12.80 4.63
C GLY A 69 -14.19 -13.71 5.04
N ASP A 70 -14.41 -13.73 6.35
CA ASP A 70 -15.58 -14.25 7.04
C ASP A 70 -16.05 -13.19 8.05
N ASP A 71 -17.10 -13.49 8.83
CA ASP A 71 -17.58 -12.61 9.91
C ASP A 71 -16.62 -12.61 11.11
N TYR A 72 -15.40 -12.09 10.89
CA TYR A 72 -14.42 -11.95 11.95
C TYR A 72 -14.80 -10.81 12.89
N SER A 73 -14.65 -11.03 14.19
CA SER A 73 -14.79 -9.95 15.17
C SER A 73 -13.66 -8.91 14.99
N GLU A 74 -13.94 -7.66 15.37
CA GLU A 74 -12.98 -6.57 15.34
C GLU A 74 -11.67 -6.91 16.08
N ARG A 75 -11.76 -7.61 17.21
CA ARG A 75 -10.60 -8.09 17.96
C ARG A 75 -9.74 -9.07 17.16
N VAL A 76 -10.35 -10.01 16.43
CA VAL A 76 -9.64 -10.97 15.58
C VAL A 76 -8.97 -10.25 14.42
N MET A 77 -9.67 -9.33 13.80
CA MET A 77 -9.12 -8.51 12.71
C MET A 77 -7.92 -7.67 13.19
N SER A 78 -8.08 -6.95 14.31
CA SER A 78 -7.00 -6.12 14.89
C SER A 78 -5.77 -6.95 15.26
N LYS A 79 -5.97 -8.12 15.86
CA LYS A 79 -4.87 -9.07 16.17
C LYS A 79 -4.18 -9.58 14.90
N SER A 80 -4.89 -9.66 13.78
CA SER A 80 -4.38 -10.16 12.51
C SER A 80 -3.76 -9.09 11.61
N PHE A 81 -3.80 -7.81 11.98
CA PHE A 81 -3.37 -6.69 11.14
C PHE A 81 -2.01 -6.92 10.50
N TRP A 82 -0.98 -7.21 11.29
CA TRP A 82 0.36 -7.43 10.78
C TRP A 82 0.51 -8.71 9.96
N LYS A 83 -0.24 -9.77 10.31
CA LYS A 83 -0.32 -10.98 9.49
C LYS A 83 -0.89 -10.64 8.10
N ILE A 84 -1.93 -9.81 8.04
CA ILE A 84 -2.55 -9.39 6.78
C ILE A 84 -1.55 -8.58 5.94
N VAL A 85 -0.89 -7.58 6.54
CA VAL A 85 0.13 -6.75 5.88
C VAL A 85 1.26 -7.61 5.31
N LEU A 86 1.87 -8.48 6.13
CA LEU A 86 3.00 -9.30 5.71
C LEU A 86 2.61 -10.36 4.67
N THR A 87 1.39 -10.92 4.76
CA THR A 87 0.89 -11.84 3.75
C THR A 87 0.67 -11.11 2.42
N SER A 88 0.06 -9.93 2.45
CA SER A 88 -0.14 -9.12 1.23
C SER A 88 1.19 -8.77 0.56
N ILE A 89 2.25 -8.45 1.32
CA ILE A 89 3.60 -8.26 0.75
C ILE A 89 4.08 -9.54 0.07
N LYS A 90 3.96 -10.70 0.73
CA LYS A 90 4.41 -12.00 0.20
C LYS A 90 3.63 -12.47 -1.02
N GLU A 91 2.42 -12.00 -1.21
CA GLU A 91 1.55 -12.30 -2.37
C GLU A 91 1.88 -11.46 -3.61
N LEU A 92 2.54 -10.30 -3.46
CA LEU A 92 2.87 -9.41 -4.59
C LEU A 92 3.65 -10.09 -5.73
N PRO A 93 4.63 -10.99 -5.49
CA PRO A 93 5.31 -11.70 -6.57
C PRO A 93 4.37 -12.56 -7.43
N LYS A 94 3.33 -13.18 -6.84
CA LYS A 94 2.32 -13.96 -7.57
C LYS A 94 1.52 -13.07 -8.52
N ILE A 95 1.08 -11.92 -8.00
CA ILE A 95 0.37 -10.91 -8.79
C ILE A 95 1.27 -10.39 -9.90
N LYS A 96 2.53 -10.03 -9.59
CA LYS A 96 3.50 -9.54 -10.58
C LYS A 96 3.76 -10.58 -11.67
N HIS A 97 3.93 -11.86 -11.32
CA HIS A 97 4.09 -12.95 -12.27
C HIS A 97 2.87 -13.04 -13.18
N TYR A 98 1.67 -13.13 -12.63
CA TYR A 98 0.42 -13.20 -13.38
C TYR A 98 0.27 -12.06 -14.39
N ILE A 99 0.39 -10.81 -13.95
CA ILE A 99 0.20 -9.65 -14.83
C ILE A 99 1.26 -9.54 -15.94
N THR A 100 2.42 -10.15 -15.73
CA THR A 100 3.51 -10.22 -16.73
C THR A 100 3.27 -11.35 -17.73
N GLU A 101 2.96 -12.55 -17.26
CA GLU A 101 2.69 -13.75 -18.09
C GLU A 101 1.50 -13.53 -19.03
N TYR A 102 0.45 -12.86 -18.57
CA TYR A 102 -0.71 -12.54 -19.38
C TYR A 102 -0.51 -11.30 -20.29
N GLY A 103 0.69 -10.71 -20.31
CA GLY A 103 0.99 -9.55 -21.14
C GLY A 103 0.19 -8.29 -20.82
N TYR A 104 -0.28 -8.18 -19.58
CA TYR A 104 -1.08 -7.02 -19.17
C TYR A 104 -0.25 -5.75 -19.03
N VAL A 105 1.04 -5.85 -18.72
CA VAL A 105 1.88 -4.71 -18.37
C VAL A 105 3.16 -4.66 -19.20
N ILE A 106 3.64 -3.45 -19.46
CA ILE A 106 4.99 -3.20 -19.94
C ILE A 106 5.95 -3.58 -18.80
N HIS A 107 6.95 -4.42 -19.10
CA HIS A 107 7.76 -5.15 -18.13
C HIS A 107 8.30 -4.27 -16.98
N ASP A 108 8.87 -3.10 -17.30
CA ASP A 108 9.52 -2.23 -16.32
C ASP A 108 8.66 -1.04 -15.86
N ARG A 109 7.35 -1.07 -16.17
CA ARG A 109 6.43 0.03 -15.86
C ARG A 109 5.31 -0.43 -14.94
N VAL A 110 5.67 -1.00 -13.79
CA VAL A 110 4.71 -1.40 -12.76
C VAL A 110 4.98 -0.63 -11.47
N ALA A 111 4.02 0.20 -11.09
CA ALA A 111 4.00 0.89 -9.80
C ALA A 111 3.22 0.08 -8.76
N LEU A 112 3.47 0.40 -7.50
CA LEU A 112 2.71 -0.11 -6.36
C LEU A 112 2.17 1.05 -5.53
N GLY A 113 0.94 0.95 -5.05
CA GLY A 113 0.38 1.96 -4.17
C GLY A 113 -0.74 1.40 -3.29
N GLY A 114 -1.25 2.24 -2.41
CA GLY A 114 -2.37 1.85 -1.57
C GLY A 114 -2.78 2.93 -0.58
N THR A 115 -3.88 2.67 0.12
CA THR A 115 -4.43 3.53 1.16
C THR A 115 -4.31 2.87 2.53
N SER A 116 -3.91 3.63 3.57
CA SER A 116 -3.85 3.15 4.96
C SER A 116 -3.05 1.84 5.10
N MET A 117 -3.65 0.72 5.50
CA MET A 117 -3.01 -0.60 5.51
C MET A 117 -2.34 -0.95 4.17
N GLY A 118 -2.98 -0.63 3.04
CA GLY A 118 -2.40 -0.83 1.71
C GLY A 118 -1.17 0.04 1.45
N ALA A 119 -1.14 1.26 1.98
CA ALA A 119 0.03 2.13 1.92
C ALA A 119 1.17 1.63 2.82
N ILE A 120 0.85 1.14 4.03
CA ILE A 120 1.80 0.47 4.91
C ILE A 120 2.41 -0.74 4.19
N THR A 121 1.57 -1.61 3.61
CA THR A 121 1.99 -2.76 2.80
C THR A 121 2.91 -2.34 1.64
N THR A 122 2.58 -1.25 0.95
CA THR A 122 3.39 -0.68 -0.15
C THR A 122 4.78 -0.29 0.33
N LEU A 123 4.88 0.43 1.44
CA LEU A 123 6.16 0.88 1.99
C LEU A 123 7.05 -0.30 2.43
N GLY A 124 6.45 -1.33 3.05
CA GLY A 124 7.18 -2.54 3.40
C GLY A 124 7.63 -3.36 2.18
N ALA A 125 6.81 -3.41 1.12
CA ALA A 125 7.17 -4.09 -0.12
C ALA A 125 8.41 -3.50 -0.80
N LEU A 126 8.67 -2.19 -0.61
CA LEU A 126 9.87 -1.53 -1.11
C LEU A 126 11.17 -2.09 -0.49
N THR A 127 11.13 -2.66 0.69
CA THR A 127 12.30 -3.30 1.30
C THR A 127 12.62 -4.66 0.67
N GLN A 128 11.65 -5.30 -0.02
CA GLN A 128 11.74 -6.66 -0.53
C GLN A 128 11.90 -6.75 -2.05
N TYR A 129 11.27 -5.81 -2.80
CA TYR A 129 11.09 -5.98 -4.25
C TYR A 129 11.63 -4.79 -5.05
N ASN A 130 12.67 -5.04 -5.85
CA ASN A 130 13.29 -4.03 -6.73
C ASN A 130 12.53 -3.81 -8.06
N TRP A 131 11.56 -4.68 -8.41
CA TRP A 131 10.77 -4.52 -9.63
C TRP A 131 9.74 -3.39 -9.56
N ILE A 132 9.44 -2.87 -8.36
CA ILE A 132 8.53 -1.73 -8.18
C ILE A 132 9.17 -0.49 -8.77
N LYS A 133 8.59 0.07 -9.83
CA LYS A 133 9.12 1.22 -10.56
C LYS A 133 8.98 2.53 -9.79
N ALA A 134 7.82 2.72 -9.19
CA ALA A 134 7.45 3.88 -8.39
C ALA A 134 6.43 3.47 -7.33
N ALA A 135 6.33 4.20 -6.23
CA ALA A 135 5.40 3.87 -5.16
C ALA A 135 4.54 5.05 -4.72
N VAL A 136 3.30 4.75 -4.28
CA VAL A 136 2.35 5.74 -3.78
C VAL A 136 1.82 5.31 -2.40
N SER A 137 2.09 6.10 -1.40
CA SER A 137 1.61 5.93 -0.03
C SER A 137 0.56 6.98 0.30
N MET A 138 -0.70 6.55 0.41
CA MET A 138 -1.79 7.41 0.86
C MET A 138 -2.11 7.09 2.33
N MET A 139 -1.69 7.97 3.26
CA MET A 139 -1.88 7.86 4.71
C MET A 139 -1.33 6.55 5.32
N GLY A 140 -0.09 6.18 4.95
CA GLY A 140 0.64 5.03 5.49
C GLY A 140 1.84 5.43 6.34
N THR A 141 2.51 4.45 6.95
CA THR A 141 3.76 4.66 7.67
C THR A 141 4.81 3.60 7.31
N PRO A 142 6.09 3.99 7.14
CA PRO A 142 7.19 3.05 6.93
C PRO A 142 7.73 2.49 8.25
N ALA A 143 7.40 3.10 9.40
CA ALA A 143 7.92 2.79 10.73
C ALA A 143 7.08 1.67 11.37
N TYR A 144 7.32 0.43 10.94
CA TYR A 144 6.51 -0.73 11.31
C TYR A 144 6.57 -1.04 12.80
N LYS A 145 7.77 -1.02 13.37
CA LYS A 145 7.97 -1.33 14.79
C LYS A 145 7.31 -0.28 15.68
N ASP A 146 7.51 0.98 15.40
CA ASP A 146 6.95 2.08 16.18
C ASP A 146 5.42 2.10 16.07
N PHE A 147 4.89 1.87 14.88
CA PHE A 147 3.44 1.81 14.69
C PHE A 147 2.82 0.59 15.40
N ALA A 148 3.45 -0.59 15.33
CA ALA A 148 2.99 -1.77 16.06
C ALA A 148 3.01 -1.55 17.58
N GLN A 149 4.07 -0.94 18.11
CA GLN A 149 4.14 -0.59 19.52
C GLN A 149 3.04 0.43 19.91
N GLY A 150 2.81 1.42 19.05
CA GLY A 150 1.72 2.40 19.24
C GLY A 150 0.35 1.74 19.30
N GLN A 151 0.07 0.79 18.39
CA GLN A 151 -1.17 0.00 18.40
C GLN A 151 -1.34 -0.80 19.69
N LEU A 152 -0.29 -1.51 20.16
CA LEU A 152 -0.34 -2.26 21.41
C LEU A 152 -0.63 -1.34 22.62
N ASN A 153 0.01 -0.18 22.66
CA ASN A 153 -0.20 0.81 23.72
C ASN A 153 -1.63 1.35 23.72
N GLU A 154 -2.21 1.59 22.52
CA GLU A 154 -3.58 2.09 22.38
C GLU A 154 -4.60 1.03 22.83
N PHE A 155 -4.44 -0.23 22.42
CA PHE A 155 -5.28 -1.33 22.90
C PHE A 155 -5.20 -1.48 24.42
N ALA A 156 -4.01 -1.38 25.00
CA ALA A 156 -3.84 -1.45 26.45
C ALA A 156 -4.56 -0.30 27.18
N LYS A 157 -4.52 0.93 26.66
CA LYS A 157 -5.28 2.07 27.20
C LYS A 157 -6.79 1.86 27.16
N GLN A 158 -7.27 1.17 26.13
CA GLN A 158 -8.69 0.82 25.97
C GLN A 158 -9.10 -0.41 26.80
N GLY A 159 -8.17 -1.00 27.56
CA GLY A 159 -8.41 -2.22 28.34
C GLY A 159 -8.53 -3.49 27.47
N ILE A 160 -8.07 -3.44 26.22
CA ILE A 160 -8.09 -4.57 25.30
C ILE A 160 -6.75 -5.30 25.37
N ASP A 161 -6.77 -6.50 25.93
CA ASP A 161 -5.64 -7.43 25.86
C ASP A 161 -5.76 -8.31 24.60
N LEU A 162 -4.78 -8.21 23.70
CA LEU A 162 -4.71 -9.06 22.52
C LEU A 162 -4.19 -10.47 22.82
N GLY A 163 -3.73 -10.72 24.05
CA GLY A 163 -3.26 -12.02 24.54
C GLY A 163 -1.95 -12.47 23.89
N TYR A 164 -1.03 -11.54 23.59
CA TYR A 164 0.33 -11.88 23.18
C TYR A 164 1.23 -12.06 24.40
N SER A 165 1.98 -13.16 24.46
CA SER A 165 3.15 -13.30 25.34
C SER A 165 4.28 -12.35 24.92
N GLU A 166 5.22 -12.05 25.82
CA GLU A 166 6.39 -11.22 25.47
C GLU A 166 7.25 -11.86 24.37
N ALA A 167 7.37 -13.20 24.35
CA ALA A 167 8.08 -13.92 23.29
C ALA A 167 7.38 -13.77 21.92
N GLU A 168 6.04 -13.78 21.87
CA GLU A 168 5.29 -13.54 20.64
C GLU A 168 5.43 -12.10 20.17
N LYS A 169 5.41 -11.13 21.07
CA LYS A 169 5.66 -9.71 20.71
C LYS A 169 7.05 -9.54 20.12
N GLU A 170 8.07 -10.10 20.76
CA GLU A 170 9.45 -10.03 20.28
C GLU A 170 9.59 -10.68 18.89
N ALA A 171 8.98 -11.84 18.67
CA ALA A 171 8.97 -12.51 17.37
C ALA A 171 8.30 -11.64 16.29
N ILE A 172 7.15 -11.02 16.60
CA ILE A 172 6.46 -10.10 15.69
C ILE A 172 7.36 -8.91 15.36
N PHE A 173 7.96 -8.24 16.36
CA PHE A 173 8.84 -7.09 16.13
C PHE A 173 10.08 -7.44 15.30
N ASN A 174 10.65 -8.63 15.49
CA ASN A 174 11.78 -9.13 14.73
C ASN A 174 11.38 -9.41 13.25
N ASP A 175 10.17 -9.91 13.01
CA ASP A 175 9.66 -10.07 11.65
C ASP A 175 9.35 -8.72 11.02
N LEU A 176 8.73 -7.79 11.72
CA LEU A 176 8.42 -6.46 11.22
C LEU A 176 9.67 -5.66 10.84
N ALA A 177 10.76 -5.81 11.59
CA ALA A 177 12.03 -5.12 11.30
C ALA A 177 12.56 -5.42 9.89
N LYS A 178 12.27 -6.60 9.32
CA LYS A 178 12.69 -6.99 7.97
C LYS A 178 12.00 -6.17 6.86
N TYR A 179 10.83 -5.61 7.18
CA TYR A 179 9.96 -4.86 6.27
C TYR A 179 9.87 -3.37 6.63
N ASP A 180 10.53 -2.96 7.71
CA ASP A 180 10.50 -1.59 8.20
C ASP A 180 11.43 -0.70 7.38
N LEU A 181 10.83 0.09 6.46
CA LEU A 181 11.59 0.96 5.57
C LEU A 181 12.21 2.15 6.31
N SER A 182 11.70 2.51 7.50
CA SER A 182 12.22 3.64 8.27
C SER A 182 13.61 3.38 8.82
N ILE A 183 13.95 2.11 9.10
CA ILE A 183 15.28 1.70 9.54
C ILE A 183 16.18 1.15 8.42
N GLN A 184 15.67 1.10 7.19
CA GLN A 184 16.36 0.64 5.98
C GLN A 184 16.08 1.59 4.80
N PRO A 185 16.26 2.93 4.95
CA PRO A 185 15.87 3.91 3.94
C PRO A 185 16.59 3.72 2.60
N GLU A 186 17.81 3.15 2.61
CA GLU A 186 18.58 2.82 1.42
C GLU A 186 17.84 1.80 0.52
N LYS A 187 16.92 1.01 1.06
CA LYS A 187 16.08 0.07 0.30
C LYS A 187 15.11 0.78 -0.64
N LEU A 188 14.86 2.07 -0.45
CA LEU A 188 14.14 2.86 -1.46
C LEU A 188 14.89 2.89 -2.80
N ASN A 189 16.22 2.77 -2.77
CA ASN A 189 17.08 2.48 -3.92
C ASN A 189 16.83 3.41 -5.14
N GLY A 190 16.71 4.70 -4.89
CA GLY A 190 16.49 5.71 -5.93
C GLY A 190 15.12 5.68 -6.60
N ARG A 191 14.19 4.83 -6.16
CA ARG A 191 12.83 4.75 -6.71
C ARG A 191 11.99 5.93 -6.26
N PRO A 192 11.19 6.54 -7.16
CA PRO A 192 10.28 7.61 -6.81
C PRO A 192 9.21 7.15 -5.83
N LEU A 193 8.92 7.98 -4.83
CA LEU A 193 7.88 7.76 -3.83
C LEU A 193 7.00 9.00 -3.69
N PHE A 194 5.70 8.84 -3.91
CA PHE A 194 4.70 9.85 -3.56
C PHE A 194 4.11 9.53 -2.20
N VAL A 195 4.02 10.53 -1.36
CA VAL A 195 3.40 10.44 -0.03
C VAL A 195 2.37 11.54 0.14
N TRP A 196 1.13 11.15 0.38
CA TRP A 196 0.09 12.03 0.90
C TRP A 196 -0.30 11.60 2.30
N HIS A 197 -0.46 12.56 3.24
CA HIS A 197 -0.87 12.24 4.61
C HIS A 197 -1.60 13.41 5.25
N GLY A 198 -2.72 13.12 5.95
CA GLY A 198 -3.43 14.12 6.75
C GLY A 198 -2.67 14.44 8.04
N GLU A 199 -2.44 15.73 8.34
CA GLU A 199 -1.71 16.12 9.56
C GLU A 199 -2.46 15.80 10.87
N SER A 200 -3.80 15.70 10.79
CA SER A 200 -4.66 15.37 11.92
C SER A 200 -5.11 13.91 11.93
N ASP A 201 -4.37 13.00 11.28
CA ASP A 201 -4.72 11.59 11.18
C ASP A 201 -4.64 10.89 12.55
N PRO A 202 -5.79 10.44 13.12
CA PRO A 202 -5.82 9.78 14.43
C PRO A 202 -5.56 8.28 14.38
N VAL A 203 -5.52 7.69 13.18
CA VAL A 203 -5.42 6.23 12.96
C VAL A 203 -3.98 5.83 12.64
N VAL A 204 -3.38 6.51 11.67
CA VAL A 204 -1.96 6.35 11.32
C VAL A 204 -1.27 7.70 11.54
N PRO A 205 -0.62 7.91 12.69
CA PRO A 205 0.02 9.20 12.99
C PRO A 205 1.03 9.61 11.91
N ILE A 206 0.96 10.85 11.48
CA ILE A 206 1.85 11.40 10.44
C ILE A 206 3.33 11.37 10.85
N SER A 207 3.63 11.32 12.15
CA SER A 207 5.00 11.37 12.68
C SER A 207 5.93 10.33 12.09
N GLY A 208 5.45 9.10 11.85
CA GLY A 208 6.27 8.02 11.30
C GLY A 208 6.77 8.31 9.88
N ILE A 209 5.89 8.81 9.00
CA ILE A 209 6.27 9.17 7.64
C ILE A 209 7.03 10.50 7.58
N HIS A 210 6.67 11.45 8.43
CA HIS A 210 7.35 12.74 8.53
C HIS A 210 8.82 12.56 8.94
N SER A 211 9.07 11.81 10.02
CA SER A 211 10.42 11.47 10.46
C SER A 211 11.23 10.74 9.40
N PHE A 212 10.61 9.83 8.65
CA PHE A 212 11.26 9.12 7.55
C PHE A 212 11.72 10.07 6.44
N VAL A 213 10.87 11.00 6.03
CA VAL A 213 11.20 11.98 4.98
C VAL A 213 12.30 12.91 5.45
N GLU A 214 12.23 13.43 6.67
CA GLU A 214 13.23 14.35 7.21
C GLU A 214 14.58 13.70 7.48
N SER A 215 14.60 12.55 8.17
CA SER A 215 15.84 11.85 8.49
C SER A 215 16.52 11.25 7.27
N GLY A 216 15.75 10.86 6.27
CA GLY A 216 16.25 10.33 5.01
C GLY A 216 16.67 11.38 3.99
N ALA A 217 16.46 12.67 4.24
CA ALA A 217 16.72 13.74 3.26
C ALA A 217 18.15 13.74 2.70
N SER A 218 19.15 13.37 3.51
CA SER A 218 20.54 13.25 3.06
C SER A 218 20.85 11.98 2.24
N LEU A 219 19.95 10.99 2.26
CA LEU A 219 20.08 9.70 1.58
C LEU A 219 19.30 9.66 0.27
N PHE A 220 18.28 10.49 0.15
CA PHE A 220 17.40 10.52 -1.02
C PHE A 220 17.96 11.48 -2.08
N LYS A 221 17.81 11.10 -3.34
CA LYS A 221 18.10 12.00 -4.45
C LYS A 221 17.09 13.14 -4.49
N ASP A 222 17.48 14.25 -5.09
CA ASP A 222 16.54 15.36 -5.35
C ASP A 222 15.29 14.82 -6.06
N GLU A 223 14.11 15.28 -5.61
CA GLU A 223 12.79 14.88 -6.14
C GLU A 223 12.45 13.39 -6.03
N GLN A 224 13.24 12.58 -5.32
CA GLN A 224 12.94 11.16 -5.14
C GLN A 224 11.67 10.94 -4.32
N ILE A 225 11.41 11.79 -3.33
CA ILE A 225 10.19 11.76 -2.52
C ILE A 225 9.38 13.03 -2.77
N THR A 226 8.16 12.85 -3.26
CA THR A 226 7.15 13.92 -3.29
C THR A 226 6.28 13.79 -2.05
N TYR A 227 6.48 14.68 -1.07
CA TYR A 227 5.76 14.67 0.21
C TYR A 227 4.72 15.76 0.27
N MET A 228 3.46 15.35 0.46
CA MET A 228 2.29 16.22 0.47
C MET A 228 1.49 16.04 1.78
N PRO A 229 1.88 16.70 2.89
CA PRO A 229 1.04 16.74 4.09
C PRO A 229 -0.18 17.62 3.84
N ASP A 230 -1.34 17.19 4.35
CA ASP A 230 -2.61 17.93 4.24
C ASP A 230 -3.07 18.38 5.63
N LYS A 231 -2.92 19.68 5.89
CA LYS A 231 -3.18 20.30 7.19
C LYS A 231 -4.62 20.10 7.71
N TYR A 232 -5.57 19.94 6.80
CA TYR A 232 -6.99 19.90 7.14
C TYR A 232 -7.59 18.49 7.07
N ALA A 233 -6.77 17.50 6.72
CA ALA A 233 -7.23 16.13 6.59
C ALA A 233 -6.88 15.29 7.82
N GLY A 234 -7.76 14.34 8.13
CA GLY A 234 -7.52 13.22 9.02
C GLY A 234 -7.23 11.94 8.24
N HIS A 235 -7.81 10.81 8.67
CA HIS A 235 -7.66 9.50 8.03
C HIS A 235 -8.60 9.32 6.83
N ALA A 236 -8.60 10.28 5.90
CA ALA A 236 -9.40 10.23 4.67
C ALA A 236 -8.70 11.05 3.57
N VAL A 237 -8.40 10.41 2.45
CA VAL A 237 -7.73 11.05 1.32
C VAL A 237 -8.64 12.12 0.70
N THR A 238 -8.13 13.36 0.63
CA THR A 238 -8.86 14.44 -0.01
C THR A 238 -8.87 14.27 -1.53
N ARG A 239 -9.88 14.89 -2.19
CA ARG A 239 -9.93 14.89 -3.66
C ARG A 239 -8.65 15.49 -4.27
N LYS A 240 -8.07 16.52 -3.63
CA LYS A 240 -6.81 17.12 -4.06
C LYS A 240 -5.68 16.08 -3.98
N GLY A 241 -5.52 15.40 -2.84
CA GLY A 241 -4.51 14.35 -2.66
C GLY A 241 -4.65 13.23 -3.67
N LEU A 242 -5.88 12.78 -3.95
CA LEU A 242 -6.15 11.79 -4.99
C LEU A 242 -5.66 12.25 -6.37
N LEU A 243 -6.04 13.45 -6.81
CA LEU A 243 -5.69 13.94 -8.14
C LEU A 243 -4.18 14.18 -8.31
N GLU A 244 -3.51 14.67 -7.28
CA GLU A 244 -2.04 14.83 -7.27
C GLU A 244 -1.34 13.47 -7.38
N ALA A 245 -1.80 12.45 -6.63
CA ALA A 245 -1.26 11.09 -6.75
C ALA A 245 -1.42 10.53 -8.18
N ILE A 246 -2.59 10.73 -8.79
CA ILE A 246 -2.86 10.30 -10.18
C ILE A 246 -1.94 11.00 -11.18
N ASN A 247 -1.76 12.33 -11.07
CA ASN A 247 -0.88 13.11 -11.92
C ASN A 247 0.58 12.66 -11.78
N TRP A 248 1.02 12.45 -10.54
CA TRP A 248 2.36 11.99 -10.23
C TRP A 248 2.65 10.59 -10.78
N ILE A 249 1.70 9.64 -10.64
CA ILE A 249 1.84 8.29 -11.19
C ILE A 249 2.02 8.36 -12.71
N GLU A 250 1.20 9.16 -13.39
CA GLU A 250 1.30 9.34 -14.84
C GLU A 250 2.69 9.83 -15.24
N GLU A 251 3.22 10.85 -14.55
CA GLU A 251 4.55 11.41 -14.83
C GLU A 251 5.69 10.40 -14.59
N LYS A 252 5.63 9.61 -13.51
CA LYS A 252 6.76 8.75 -13.10
C LYS A 252 6.75 7.34 -13.71
N VAL A 253 5.66 6.91 -14.32
CA VAL A 253 5.50 5.53 -14.82
C VAL A 253 5.32 5.46 -16.35
N ILE A 254 4.85 6.52 -17.00
CA ILE A 254 4.81 6.63 -18.46
C ILE A 254 6.13 7.18 -18.96
#